data_af74d65cd49470a131f8cd464223b925
#
_entry.id   af74d65cd49470a131f8cd464223b925
#
_cell.length_a   1.000
_cell.length_b   1.000
_cell.length_c   1.000
_cell.angle_alpha   90.00
_cell.angle_beta   90.00
_cell.angle_gamma   90.00
#
_symmetry.space_group_name_H-M   'P 1'
#
loop_
_entity.id
_entity.type
_entity.pdbx_description
1 polymer ?
#
loop_
_entity_poly.entity_id
_entity_poly.type
_entity_poly.pdbx_seq_one_letter_code
_entity_poly.pdbx_strand_id
1 'polypeptide(L)'
;MRRLGRVLSSIMPFAIIGGLLYAGIFVKPKATGDSVEPPVLQPRDAFYGIAVPDDKVIWAVGRGGKVVRSEDAGAHWISQKTPSRQSLQSLIAWDARRAFAVGNQMTVLHTEDGGKKWSALAGFAQAGEVQKLIRARSGAGGNAWIVGEMGSIFATADYGQTWVRLGKREDLAWNDIAAHGAWLTVVGEFGHIRLSEDGGANWKEVASPVKSSLCAVMYRDERNGVAVGLEGVILVTKDGGRTWSKVASGTAEHLYDVAWTGQRWVAVGDQGLILTAEDPSDAWLVRSVSERSYAWHTGLVSRGDRLYVAGATLAMIDSKNKVQTFK
;
A
#
# COMPACT_ATOMS: atom_id res chain seq x y z
N MET A 1 -48.57 60.35 -14.84
CA MET A 1 -47.97 59.07 -15.26
C MET A 1 -46.46 59.03 -15.23
N ARG A 2 -45.69 60.07 -15.57
CA ARG A 2 -44.21 60.02 -15.57
C ARG A 2 -43.52 59.86 -14.20
N ARG A 3 -44.10 60.25 -13.06
CA ARG A 3 -43.54 60.09 -11.71
C ARG A 3 -43.68 58.63 -11.18
N LEU A 4 -44.76 57.95 -11.50
CA LEU A 4 -44.97 56.55 -11.07
C LEU A 4 -43.97 55.60 -11.73
N GLY A 5 -43.67 55.80 -13.02
CA GLY A 5 -42.68 54.97 -13.73
C GLY A 5 -41.25 55.11 -13.20
N ARG A 6 -40.83 56.29 -12.70
CA ARG A 6 -39.51 56.46 -12.09
C ARG A 6 -39.37 55.80 -10.72
N VAL A 7 -40.45 55.77 -9.92
CA VAL A 7 -40.44 55.10 -8.61
C VAL A 7 -40.40 53.60 -8.79
N LEU A 8 -41.17 53.03 -9.74
CA LEU A 8 -41.15 51.60 -10.05
C LEU A 8 -39.75 51.16 -10.55
N SER A 9 -39.11 51.95 -11.43
CA SER A 9 -37.77 51.60 -11.92
C SER A 9 -36.68 51.64 -10.85
N SER A 10 -36.85 52.47 -9.80
CA SER A 10 -35.92 52.53 -8.66
C SER A 10 -36.05 51.38 -7.68
N ILE A 11 -37.27 50.80 -7.54
CA ILE A 11 -37.54 49.74 -6.58
C ILE A 11 -37.30 48.35 -7.18
N MET A 12 -37.41 48.22 -8.51
CA MET A 12 -37.28 46.96 -9.21
C MET A 12 -35.96 46.19 -8.95
N PRO A 13 -34.79 46.85 -8.93
CA PRO A 13 -33.50 46.14 -8.60
C PRO A 13 -33.52 45.55 -7.20
N PHE A 14 -34.07 46.26 -6.22
CA PHE A 14 -34.12 45.79 -4.83
C PHE A 14 -35.13 44.66 -4.66
N ALA A 15 -36.25 44.67 -5.40
CA ALA A 15 -37.22 43.57 -5.41
C ALA A 15 -36.60 42.28 -6.05
N ILE A 16 -35.82 42.44 -7.11
CA ILE A 16 -35.12 41.31 -7.75
C ILE A 16 -34.05 40.74 -6.81
N ILE A 17 -33.23 41.63 -6.19
CA ILE A 17 -32.19 41.17 -5.24
C ILE A 17 -32.83 40.50 -4.03
N GLY A 18 -33.92 41.07 -3.47
CA GLY A 18 -34.66 40.46 -2.37
C GLY A 18 -35.28 39.11 -2.73
N GLY A 19 -35.81 38.98 -3.95
CA GLY A 19 -36.36 37.73 -4.48
C GLY A 19 -35.30 36.65 -4.69
N LEU A 20 -34.12 37.01 -5.20
CA LEU A 20 -32.97 36.11 -5.37
C LEU A 20 -32.39 35.66 -4.01
N LEU A 21 -32.28 36.59 -3.05
CA LEU A 21 -31.87 36.26 -1.69
C LEU A 21 -32.88 35.33 -1.00
N TYR A 22 -34.16 35.61 -1.13
CA TYR A 22 -35.23 34.74 -0.61
C TYR A 22 -35.16 33.35 -1.26
N ALA A 23 -35.05 33.29 -2.58
CA ALA A 23 -34.91 32.00 -3.28
C ALA A 23 -33.61 31.25 -2.85
N GLY A 24 -32.49 31.91 -2.68
CA GLY A 24 -31.22 31.29 -2.24
C GLY A 24 -31.29 30.76 -0.80
N ILE A 25 -32.07 31.36 0.07
CA ILE A 25 -32.20 30.99 1.50
C ILE A 25 -33.29 29.94 1.71
N PHE A 26 -34.44 30.14 1.06
CA PHE A 26 -35.67 29.40 1.37
C PHE A 26 -36.09 28.36 0.31
N VAL A 27 -35.67 28.55 -0.95
CA VAL A 27 -35.94 27.57 -2.00
C VAL A 27 -34.82 26.53 -2.01
N LYS A 28 -34.99 25.46 -1.26
CA LYS A 28 -34.11 24.31 -1.37
C LYS A 28 -34.55 23.49 -2.59
N PRO A 29 -33.72 23.35 -3.65
CA PRO A 29 -34.09 22.49 -4.76
C PRO A 29 -34.29 21.06 -4.21
N LYS A 30 -35.43 20.46 -4.43
CA LYS A 30 -35.60 19.03 -4.22
C LYS A 30 -34.71 18.33 -5.24
N ALA A 31 -33.81 17.52 -4.76
CA ALA A 31 -33.08 16.60 -5.62
C ALA A 31 -34.12 15.67 -6.28
N THR A 32 -34.46 15.93 -7.53
CA THR A 32 -35.30 15.08 -8.36
C THR A 32 -34.38 14.19 -9.19
N GLY A 33 -33.83 13.15 -8.56
CA GLY A 33 -33.02 12.13 -9.21
C GLY A 33 -32.71 11.08 -8.17
N ASP A 34 -32.64 9.84 -8.57
CA ASP A 34 -32.07 8.78 -7.76
C ASP A 34 -30.68 9.17 -7.36
N SER A 35 -30.33 9.06 -6.08
CA SER A 35 -28.97 9.28 -5.61
C SER A 35 -28.08 8.27 -6.30
N VAL A 36 -27.29 8.71 -7.27
CA VAL A 36 -26.25 7.87 -7.88
C VAL A 36 -25.24 7.59 -6.79
N GLU A 37 -25.18 6.35 -6.32
CA GLU A 37 -24.15 5.96 -5.37
C GLU A 37 -22.77 6.19 -6.03
N PRO A 38 -21.86 6.87 -5.33
CA PRO A 38 -20.53 7.09 -5.90
C PRO A 38 -19.82 5.75 -6.12
N PRO A 39 -19.02 5.63 -7.17
CA PRO A 39 -18.28 4.39 -7.43
C PRO A 39 -17.40 4.05 -6.24
N VAL A 40 -17.21 2.75 -5.99
CA VAL A 40 -16.41 2.24 -4.87
C VAL A 40 -14.97 2.71 -4.97
N LEU A 41 -14.39 2.66 -6.17
CA LEU A 41 -13.08 3.22 -6.48
C LEU A 41 -13.25 4.65 -7.00
N GLN A 42 -12.65 5.62 -6.32
CA GLN A 42 -12.77 7.04 -6.65
C GLN A 42 -11.44 7.61 -7.15
N PRO A 43 -11.45 8.62 -8.04
CA PRO A 43 -10.22 9.20 -8.61
C PRO A 43 -9.23 9.79 -7.58
N ARG A 44 -9.69 10.06 -6.35
CA ARG A 44 -8.85 10.62 -5.26
C ARG A 44 -8.48 9.59 -4.21
N ASP A 45 -8.81 8.33 -4.43
CA ASP A 45 -8.35 7.26 -3.54
C ASP A 45 -6.83 7.12 -3.61
N ALA A 46 -6.28 6.70 -2.49
CA ALA A 46 -4.88 6.34 -2.36
C ALA A 46 -4.80 5.00 -1.65
N PHE A 47 -4.27 4.01 -2.35
CA PHE A 47 -4.11 2.66 -1.84
C PHE A 47 -2.63 2.39 -1.54
N TYR A 48 -2.35 1.86 -0.37
CA TYR A 48 -0.97 1.61 0.08
C TYR A 48 -0.63 0.13 0.13
N GLY A 49 -1.62 -0.74 0.24
CA GLY A 49 -1.45 -2.19 0.29
C GLY A 49 -2.44 -2.93 -0.59
N ILE A 50 -1.99 -4.06 -1.15
CA ILE A 50 -2.80 -4.95 -1.99
C ILE A 50 -2.46 -6.40 -1.65
N ALA A 51 -3.45 -7.29 -1.68
CA ALA A 51 -3.26 -8.73 -1.55
C ALA A 51 -4.16 -9.49 -2.54
N VAL A 52 -3.60 -10.54 -3.13
CA VAL A 52 -4.25 -11.38 -4.14
C VAL A 52 -4.05 -12.84 -3.74
N PRO A 53 -4.88 -13.37 -2.81
CA PRO A 53 -4.71 -14.73 -2.28
C PRO A 53 -5.03 -15.83 -3.29
N ASP A 54 -5.91 -15.55 -4.24
CA ASP A 54 -6.29 -16.45 -5.33
C ASP A 54 -6.58 -15.68 -6.63
N ASP A 55 -7.00 -16.36 -7.69
CA ASP A 55 -7.18 -15.77 -9.02
C ASP A 55 -8.44 -14.87 -9.14
N LYS A 56 -9.31 -14.84 -8.12
CA LYS A 56 -10.55 -14.08 -8.10
C LYS A 56 -10.55 -12.96 -7.07
N VAL A 57 -9.99 -13.21 -5.90
CA VAL A 57 -10.07 -12.30 -4.77
C VAL A 57 -8.90 -11.32 -4.79
N ILE A 58 -9.27 -10.04 -4.75
CA ILE A 58 -8.30 -8.94 -4.60
C ILE A 58 -8.78 -8.07 -3.44
N TRP A 59 -7.89 -7.76 -2.51
CA TRP A 59 -8.10 -6.74 -1.49
C TRP A 59 -7.15 -5.58 -1.69
N ALA A 60 -7.63 -4.37 -1.42
CA ALA A 60 -6.75 -3.21 -1.30
C ALA A 60 -7.15 -2.35 -0.11
N VAL A 61 -6.13 -1.75 0.52
CA VAL A 61 -6.28 -0.87 1.68
C VAL A 61 -5.56 0.45 1.47
N GLY A 62 -6.05 1.51 2.11
CA GLY A 62 -5.46 2.82 1.90
C GLY A 62 -5.88 3.89 2.88
N ARG A 63 -5.94 5.11 2.36
CA ARG A 63 -6.21 6.33 3.12
C ARG A 63 -7.53 6.26 3.88
N GLY A 64 -7.53 6.76 5.12
CA GLY A 64 -8.74 6.93 5.92
C GLY A 64 -9.40 5.63 6.36
N GLY A 65 -8.66 4.51 6.42
CA GLY A 65 -9.16 3.19 6.79
C GLY A 65 -9.96 2.51 5.67
N LYS A 66 -9.84 3.01 4.43
CA LYS A 66 -10.55 2.43 3.29
C LYS A 66 -10.04 1.01 3.04
N VAL A 67 -10.99 0.08 2.93
CA VAL A 67 -10.78 -1.29 2.49
C VAL A 67 -11.74 -1.57 1.35
N VAL A 68 -11.22 -2.08 0.25
CA VAL A 68 -12.03 -2.52 -0.89
C VAL A 68 -11.67 -3.96 -1.26
N ARG A 69 -12.65 -4.69 -1.75
CA ARG A 69 -12.49 -6.10 -2.13
C ARG A 69 -13.22 -6.38 -3.44
N SER A 70 -12.57 -7.19 -4.27
CA SER A 70 -13.18 -7.83 -5.44
C SER A 70 -13.21 -9.34 -5.24
N GLU A 71 -14.22 -10.00 -5.80
CA GLU A 71 -14.37 -11.46 -5.83
C GLU A 71 -14.37 -12.03 -7.27
N ASP A 72 -14.12 -11.17 -8.25
CA ASP A 72 -14.20 -11.48 -9.68
C ASP A 72 -13.01 -10.90 -10.46
N ALA A 73 -11.82 -10.99 -9.87
CA ALA A 73 -10.56 -10.55 -10.46
C ALA A 73 -10.52 -9.05 -10.83
N GLY A 74 -11.27 -8.22 -10.08
CA GLY A 74 -11.27 -6.78 -10.22
C GLY A 74 -12.36 -6.23 -11.15
N ALA A 75 -13.32 -7.06 -11.62
CA ALA A 75 -14.43 -6.59 -12.43
C ALA A 75 -15.42 -5.74 -11.62
N HIS A 76 -15.71 -6.17 -10.39
CA HIS A 76 -16.54 -5.41 -9.45
C HIS A 76 -15.83 -5.26 -8.10
N TRP A 77 -16.08 -4.14 -7.42
CA TRP A 77 -15.49 -3.80 -6.14
C TRP A 77 -16.55 -3.50 -5.10
N ILE A 78 -16.29 -3.93 -3.87
CA ILE A 78 -17.13 -3.70 -2.70
C ILE A 78 -16.31 -2.98 -1.64
N SER A 79 -16.83 -1.88 -1.12
CA SER A 79 -16.24 -1.20 0.04
C SER A 79 -16.59 -1.96 1.31
N GLN A 80 -15.60 -2.24 2.15
CA GLN A 80 -15.78 -2.96 3.41
C GLN A 80 -15.72 -1.97 4.58
N LYS A 81 -16.64 -2.14 5.54
CA LYS A 81 -16.66 -1.31 6.74
C LYS A 81 -15.58 -1.76 7.72
N THR A 82 -14.81 -0.82 8.22
CA THR A 82 -13.76 -1.06 9.23
C THR A 82 -14.03 -0.26 10.50
N PRO A 83 -13.56 -0.72 11.67
CA PRO A 83 -13.71 0.00 12.94
C PRO A 83 -12.73 1.18 13.08
N SER A 84 -11.87 1.44 12.10
CA SER A 84 -10.84 2.49 12.16
C SER A 84 -10.93 3.43 10.97
N ARG A 85 -10.61 4.71 11.21
CA ARG A 85 -10.40 5.73 10.17
C ARG A 85 -8.92 6.03 9.92
N GLN A 86 -8.02 5.30 10.58
CA GLN A 86 -6.60 5.45 10.37
C GLN A 86 -6.19 4.89 9.00
N SER A 87 -5.27 5.57 8.32
CA SER A 87 -4.76 5.07 7.05
C SER A 87 -4.06 3.72 7.25
N LEU A 88 -4.43 2.76 6.42
CA LEU A 88 -3.86 1.42 6.40
C LEU A 88 -2.72 1.37 5.39
N GLN A 89 -1.54 0.96 5.83
CA GLN A 89 -0.30 1.02 5.04
C GLN A 89 0.00 -0.27 4.29
N SER A 90 -0.40 -1.40 4.85
CA SER A 90 -0.16 -2.71 4.26
C SER A 90 -1.28 -3.68 4.57
N LEU A 91 -1.42 -4.67 3.72
CA LEU A 91 -2.42 -5.73 3.82
C LEU A 91 -1.79 -7.05 3.38
N ILE A 92 -2.06 -8.10 4.14
CA ILE A 92 -1.83 -9.49 3.75
C ILE A 92 -3.14 -10.27 3.76
N ALA A 93 -3.22 -11.31 2.94
CA ALA A 93 -4.29 -12.30 2.97
C ALA A 93 -3.69 -13.69 2.82
N TRP A 94 -4.04 -14.60 3.74
CA TRP A 94 -3.62 -16.00 3.63
C TRP A 94 -4.52 -16.78 2.67
N ASP A 95 -5.78 -16.36 2.59
CA ASP A 95 -6.80 -16.95 1.71
C ASP A 95 -7.95 -15.94 1.46
N ALA A 96 -9.00 -16.39 0.76
CA ALA A 96 -10.16 -15.56 0.44
C ALA A 96 -11.00 -15.12 1.68
N ARG A 97 -10.72 -15.66 2.87
CA ARG A 97 -11.49 -15.37 4.10
C ARG A 97 -10.66 -14.62 5.14
N ARG A 98 -9.37 -14.97 5.27
CA ARG A 98 -8.49 -14.47 6.33
C ARG A 98 -7.53 -13.43 5.78
N ALA A 99 -7.68 -12.22 6.27
CA ALA A 99 -6.81 -11.10 5.92
C ALA A 99 -6.50 -10.23 7.14
N PHE A 100 -5.41 -9.49 7.03
CA PHE A 100 -4.87 -8.66 8.09
C PHE A 100 -4.31 -7.36 7.51
N ALA A 101 -4.67 -6.23 8.11
CA ALA A 101 -4.25 -4.92 7.66
C ALA A 101 -3.60 -4.13 8.80
N VAL A 102 -2.54 -3.41 8.49
CA VAL A 102 -1.79 -2.60 9.45
C VAL A 102 -1.67 -1.15 8.98
N GLY A 103 -1.50 -0.24 9.91
CA GLY A 103 -1.43 1.17 9.55
C GLY A 103 -0.99 2.12 10.65
N ASN A 104 -1.41 3.37 10.51
CA ASN A 104 -1.05 4.45 11.40
C ASN A 104 -1.59 4.19 12.83
N GLN A 105 -0.93 4.78 13.84
CA GLN A 105 -1.29 4.69 15.25
C GLN A 105 -1.45 3.23 15.73
N MET A 106 -0.51 2.38 15.37
CA MET A 106 -0.53 0.95 15.71
C MET A 106 -1.83 0.24 15.34
N THR A 107 -2.55 0.77 14.33
CA THR A 107 -3.78 0.15 13.86
C THR A 107 -3.49 -1.22 13.27
N VAL A 108 -4.19 -2.21 13.80
CA VAL A 108 -4.15 -3.59 13.35
C VAL A 108 -5.57 -4.09 13.22
N LEU A 109 -5.97 -4.48 12.03
CA LEU A 109 -7.30 -5.00 11.71
C LEU A 109 -7.19 -6.41 11.14
N HIS A 110 -8.12 -7.27 11.50
CA HIS A 110 -8.20 -8.62 10.96
C HIS A 110 -9.64 -8.99 10.57
N THR A 111 -9.76 -9.93 9.65
CA THR A 111 -11.01 -10.58 9.26
C THR A 111 -10.79 -12.08 9.06
N GLU A 112 -11.84 -12.88 9.36
CA GLU A 112 -11.88 -14.34 9.16
C GLU A 112 -13.04 -14.78 8.27
N ASP A 113 -13.84 -13.80 7.78
CA ASP A 113 -15.10 -14.05 7.06
C ASP A 113 -15.15 -13.37 5.68
N GLY A 114 -13.98 -13.04 5.13
CA GLY A 114 -13.87 -12.38 3.83
C GLY A 114 -14.16 -10.88 3.90
N GLY A 115 -13.95 -10.27 5.07
CA GLY A 115 -14.15 -8.84 5.28
C GLY A 115 -15.59 -8.42 5.47
N LYS A 116 -16.52 -9.37 5.71
CA LYS A 116 -17.88 -9.04 6.16
C LYS A 116 -17.82 -8.31 7.50
N LYS A 117 -16.89 -8.73 8.36
CA LYS A 117 -16.54 -8.06 9.60
C LYS A 117 -15.05 -7.89 9.71
N TRP A 118 -14.60 -6.66 9.98
CA TRP A 118 -13.25 -6.32 10.38
C TRP A 118 -13.25 -5.99 11.86
N SER A 119 -12.31 -6.54 12.61
CA SER A 119 -12.12 -6.29 14.03
C SER A 119 -10.73 -5.71 14.28
N ALA A 120 -10.64 -4.76 15.21
CA ALA A 120 -9.36 -4.26 15.68
C ALA A 120 -8.75 -5.28 16.67
N LEU A 121 -7.47 -5.55 16.53
CA LEU A 121 -6.73 -6.39 17.45
C LEU A 121 -6.39 -5.55 18.70
N ALA A 122 -6.94 -5.95 19.83
CA ALA A 122 -6.65 -5.28 21.11
C ALA A 122 -5.27 -5.70 21.66
N GLY A 123 -4.61 -4.78 22.39
CA GLY A 123 -3.37 -5.08 23.09
C GLY A 123 -2.10 -5.11 22.22
N PHE A 124 -2.20 -4.74 20.95
CA PHE A 124 -1.05 -4.65 20.07
C PHE A 124 -0.18 -3.43 20.39
N ALA A 125 -0.81 -2.32 20.71
CA ALA A 125 -0.13 -1.11 21.16
C ALA A 125 -0.06 -1.08 22.70
N GLN A 126 1.09 -0.71 23.24
CA GLN A 126 1.18 -0.33 24.66
C GLN A 126 0.61 1.08 24.84
N ALA A 127 0.15 1.40 26.04
CA ALA A 127 -0.43 2.71 26.33
C ALA A 127 0.53 3.85 25.96
N GLY A 128 0.09 4.77 25.12
CA GLY A 128 0.88 5.91 24.66
C GLY A 128 1.72 5.67 23.42
N GLU A 129 1.70 4.48 22.82
CA GLU A 129 2.35 4.21 21.52
C GLU A 129 1.48 4.69 20.37
N VAL A 130 2.03 5.56 19.53
CA VAL A 130 1.38 6.13 18.33
C VAL A 130 2.24 5.94 17.08
N GLN A 131 2.87 4.79 16.97
CA GLN A 131 3.78 4.50 15.88
C GLN A 131 3.02 4.05 14.63
N LYS A 132 3.68 4.18 13.49
CA LYS A 132 3.19 3.68 12.23
C LYS A 132 3.70 2.26 12.01
N LEU A 133 2.79 1.32 11.74
CA LEU A 133 3.12 0.03 11.18
C LEU A 133 3.14 0.18 9.66
N ILE A 134 4.27 -0.17 9.04
CA ILE A 134 4.57 0.20 7.64
C ILE A 134 4.25 -0.95 6.70
N ARG A 135 4.72 -2.16 7.03
CA ARG A 135 4.59 -3.32 6.14
C ARG A 135 4.17 -4.56 6.93
N ALA A 136 3.34 -5.37 6.30
CA ALA A 136 3.07 -6.74 6.71
C ALA A 136 3.41 -7.71 5.57
N ARG A 137 4.00 -8.85 5.90
CA ARG A 137 4.32 -9.93 4.96
C ARG A 137 3.81 -11.25 5.53
N SER A 138 3.18 -12.06 4.69
CA SER A 138 2.70 -13.40 5.06
C SER A 138 3.71 -14.46 4.64
N GLY A 139 3.80 -15.50 5.43
CA GLY A 139 4.51 -16.74 5.12
C GLY A 139 3.56 -17.93 5.06
N ALA A 140 4.11 -19.12 4.90
CA ALA A 140 3.35 -20.37 4.93
C ALA A 140 2.86 -20.70 6.36
N GLY A 141 1.79 -21.49 6.47
CA GLY A 141 1.35 -22.10 7.73
C GLY A 141 0.83 -21.11 8.77
N GLY A 142 0.30 -19.96 8.35
CA GLY A 142 -0.21 -18.93 9.28
C GLY A 142 0.84 -17.97 9.81
N ASN A 143 2.09 -18.08 9.35
CA ASN A 143 3.14 -17.14 9.70
C ASN A 143 2.88 -15.78 9.05
N ALA A 144 3.20 -14.71 9.78
CA ALA A 144 3.30 -13.37 9.23
C ALA A 144 4.20 -12.48 10.09
N TRP A 145 4.69 -11.41 9.49
CA TRP A 145 5.54 -10.42 10.14
C TRP A 145 5.01 -9.03 9.86
N ILE A 146 5.19 -8.14 10.84
CA ILE A 146 4.89 -6.72 10.72
C ILE A 146 6.12 -5.94 11.11
N VAL A 147 6.43 -4.91 10.33
CA VAL A 147 7.50 -3.96 10.63
C VAL A 147 6.97 -2.53 10.60
N GLY A 148 7.68 -1.63 11.28
CA GLY A 148 7.29 -0.23 11.35
C GLY A 148 8.28 0.64 12.11
N GLU A 149 7.80 1.81 12.52
CA GLU A 149 8.56 2.81 13.27
C GLU A 149 9.01 2.29 14.64
N MET A 150 9.99 2.96 15.22
CA MET A 150 10.54 2.69 16.56
C MET A 150 11.03 1.26 16.73
N GLY A 151 11.73 0.71 15.72
CA GLY A 151 12.28 -0.63 15.75
C GLY A 151 11.22 -1.74 15.79
N SER A 152 10.01 -1.44 15.36
CA SER A 152 8.91 -2.40 15.46
C SER A 152 9.11 -3.58 14.51
N ILE A 153 9.22 -4.78 15.08
CA ILE A 153 9.21 -6.06 14.36
C ILE A 153 8.34 -7.00 15.19
N PHE A 154 7.26 -7.51 14.61
CA PHE A 154 6.35 -8.46 15.26
C PHE A 154 6.18 -9.68 14.36
N ALA A 155 5.94 -10.84 14.96
CA ALA A 155 5.67 -12.08 14.28
C ALA A 155 4.46 -12.82 14.87
N THR A 156 3.76 -13.54 14.01
CA THR A 156 2.73 -14.52 14.36
C THR A 156 3.03 -15.84 13.67
N ALA A 157 2.54 -16.94 14.26
CA ALA A 157 2.57 -18.29 13.65
C ALA A 157 1.18 -18.95 13.62
N ASP A 158 0.12 -18.19 13.96
CA ASP A 158 -1.24 -18.69 14.18
C ASP A 158 -2.31 -17.83 13.48
N TYR A 159 -2.00 -17.36 12.26
CA TYR A 159 -2.88 -16.50 11.45
C TYR A 159 -3.24 -15.17 12.13
N GLY A 160 -2.33 -14.63 12.96
CA GLY A 160 -2.50 -13.34 13.61
C GLY A 160 -3.33 -13.36 14.88
N GLN A 161 -3.60 -14.52 15.49
CA GLN A 161 -4.30 -14.63 16.77
C GLN A 161 -3.40 -14.14 17.91
N THR A 162 -2.12 -14.51 17.87
CA THR A 162 -1.12 -14.03 18.83
C THR A 162 0.08 -13.42 18.12
N TRP A 163 0.71 -12.41 18.74
CA TRP A 163 1.85 -11.70 18.19
C TRP A 163 2.96 -11.57 19.22
N VAL A 164 4.18 -11.81 18.77
CA VAL A 164 5.39 -11.66 19.56
C VAL A 164 6.24 -10.53 18.99
N ARG A 165 6.73 -9.63 19.84
CA ARG A 165 7.69 -8.61 19.43
C ARG A 165 9.09 -9.23 19.35
N LEU A 166 9.73 -9.11 18.18
CA LEU A 166 11.09 -9.61 17.92
C LEU A 166 12.14 -8.49 17.99
N GLY A 167 11.75 -7.27 17.65
CA GLY A 167 12.64 -6.10 17.62
C GLY A 167 12.70 -5.38 18.97
N LYS A 168 13.87 -4.86 19.32
CA LYS A 168 14.02 -3.89 20.42
C LYS A 168 13.46 -2.54 19.99
N ARG A 169 12.98 -1.75 20.96
CA ARG A 169 12.59 -0.37 20.70
C ARG A 169 13.83 0.47 20.46
N GLU A 170 13.87 1.14 19.30
CA GLU A 170 14.97 2.02 18.88
C GLU A 170 14.42 3.09 17.92
N ASP A 171 15.08 4.24 17.82
CA ASP A 171 14.70 5.33 16.94
C ASP A 171 15.14 5.04 15.51
N LEU A 172 14.47 4.06 14.90
CA LEU A 172 14.71 3.58 13.53
C LEU A 172 13.41 2.97 12.99
N ALA A 173 13.06 3.29 11.75
CA ALA A 173 11.94 2.63 11.08
C ALA A 173 12.43 1.49 10.17
N TRP A 174 11.79 0.33 10.33
CA TRP A 174 11.90 -0.79 9.41
C TRP A 174 10.78 -0.68 8.36
N ASN A 175 11.15 -0.61 7.10
CA ASN A 175 10.22 -0.39 5.99
C ASN A 175 9.69 -1.69 5.39
N ASP A 176 10.49 -2.76 5.41
CA ASP A 176 10.04 -4.08 4.93
C ASP A 176 10.81 -5.22 5.60
N ILE A 177 10.23 -6.42 5.51
CA ILE A 177 10.80 -7.67 5.99
C ILE A 177 10.60 -8.78 4.97
N ALA A 178 11.64 -9.56 4.72
CA ALA A 178 11.55 -10.80 3.97
C ALA A 178 11.90 -11.98 4.88
N ALA A 179 11.13 -13.07 4.75
CA ALA A 179 11.30 -14.28 5.55
C ALA A 179 11.55 -15.50 4.67
N HIS A 180 12.47 -16.37 5.09
CA HIS A 180 12.84 -17.59 4.40
C HIS A 180 13.18 -18.69 5.42
N GLY A 181 12.17 -19.44 5.82
CA GLY A 181 12.28 -20.31 6.99
C GLY A 181 12.57 -19.51 8.26
N ALA A 182 13.65 -19.84 8.97
CA ALA A 182 14.10 -19.10 10.15
C ALA A 182 14.91 -17.84 9.81
N TRP A 183 15.20 -17.60 8.55
CA TRP A 183 15.97 -16.44 8.11
C TRP A 183 15.05 -15.27 7.87
N LEU A 184 15.37 -14.14 8.51
CA LEU A 184 14.63 -12.89 8.38
C LEU A 184 15.59 -11.78 8.00
N THR A 185 15.27 -11.04 6.96
CA THR A 185 15.99 -9.82 6.58
C THR A 185 15.05 -8.64 6.71
N VAL A 186 15.43 -7.62 7.48
CA VAL A 186 14.72 -6.33 7.55
C VAL A 186 15.54 -5.25 6.89
N VAL A 187 14.86 -4.35 6.20
CA VAL A 187 15.45 -3.16 5.57
C VAL A 187 14.71 -1.91 6.03
N GLY A 188 15.43 -0.79 6.16
CA GLY A 188 14.83 0.40 6.75
C GLY A 188 15.48 1.71 6.34
N GLU A 189 15.28 2.70 7.19
CA GLU A 189 15.81 4.04 7.03
C GLU A 189 17.34 4.05 6.98
N PHE A 190 17.90 5.06 6.35
CA PHE A 190 19.36 5.32 6.24
C PHE A 190 20.16 4.14 5.69
N GLY A 191 19.52 3.25 4.92
CA GLY A 191 20.15 2.07 4.33
C GLY A 191 20.38 0.93 5.32
N HIS A 192 19.82 0.97 6.53
CA HIS A 192 19.98 -0.09 7.51
C HIS A 192 19.42 -1.42 7.00
N ILE A 193 20.20 -2.48 7.20
CA ILE A 193 19.86 -3.88 6.90
C ILE A 193 20.20 -4.72 8.13
N ARG A 194 19.30 -5.56 8.60
CA ARG A 194 19.58 -6.58 9.60
C ARG A 194 19.16 -7.95 9.13
N LEU A 195 19.94 -8.94 9.54
CA LEU A 195 19.71 -10.34 9.27
C LEU A 195 19.56 -11.09 10.59
N SER A 196 18.53 -11.92 10.67
CA SER A 196 18.40 -12.97 11.68
C SER A 196 18.43 -14.34 11.01
N GLU A 197 19.11 -15.30 11.62
CA GLU A 197 19.22 -16.67 11.16
C GLU A 197 18.45 -17.65 12.07
N ASP A 198 17.76 -17.11 13.10
CA ASP A 198 17.13 -17.85 14.19
C ASP A 198 15.68 -17.41 14.48
N GLY A 199 14.96 -16.97 13.46
CA GLY A 199 13.56 -16.57 13.58
C GLY A 199 13.33 -15.25 14.31
N GLY A 200 14.36 -14.39 14.36
CA GLY A 200 14.29 -13.08 14.99
C GLY A 200 14.70 -13.06 16.47
N ALA A 201 15.23 -14.16 17.00
CA ALA A 201 15.77 -14.18 18.37
C ALA A 201 17.04 -13.33 18.48
N ASN A 202 17.91 -13.37 17.47
CA ASN A 202 19.11 -12.55 17.39
C ASN A 202 19.18 -11.86 16.03
N TRP A 203 19.66 -10.60 16.05
CA TRP A 203 19.79 -9.75 14.86
C TRP A 203 21.23 -9.26 14.70
N LYS A 204 21.75 -9.35 13.48
CA LYS A 204 23.06 -8.84 13.09
C LYS A 204 22.91 -7.70 12.12
N GLU A 205 23.56 -6.58 12.36
CA GLU A 205 23.67 -5.49 11.38
C GLU A 205 24.52 -5.96 10.18
N VAL A 206 24.01 -5.70 8.98
CA VAL A 206 24.70 -6.02 7.72
C VAL A 206 25.17 -4.73 7.07
N ALA A 207 26.41 -4.70 6.62
CA ALA A 207 26.99 -3.54 5.94
C ALA A 207 26.21 -3.22 4.66
N SER A 208 25.70 -1.99 4.59
CA SER A 208 24.97 -1.50 3.42
C SER A 208 25.87 -0.60 2.57
N PRO A 209 25.87 -0.75 1.23
CA PRO A 209 26.64 0.10 0.34
C PRO A 209 25.97 1.48 0.10
N VAL A 210 24.85 1.76 0.74
CA VAL A 210 24.07 3.00 0.58
C VAL A 210 23.65 3.57 1.92
N LYS A 211 23.31 4.87 1.91
CA LYS A 211 22.69 5.57 3.06
C LYS A 211 21.24 5.99 2.78
N SER A 212 20.77 5.85 1.54
CA SER A 212 19.37 6.09 1.19
C SER A 212 18.48 5.01 1.79
N SER A 213 17.30 5.39 2.25
CA SER A 213 16.34 4.44 2.84
C SER A 213 15.95 3.36 1.86
N LEU A 214 15.94 2.13 2.34
CA LEU A 214 15.46 0.96 1.62
C LEU A 214 13.96 0.78 1.92
N CYS A 215 13.15 0.60 0.89
CA CYS A 215 11.69 0.59 0.98
C CYS A 215 11.09 -0.82 0.95
N ALA A 216 11.73 -1.75 0.22
CA ALA A 216 11.27 -3.13 0.12
C ALA A 216 12.43 -4.11 -0.08
N VAL A 217 12.20 -5.36 0.35
CA VAL A 217 13.12 -6.48 0.17
C VAL A 217 12.35 -7.75 -0.18
N MET A 218 12.86 -8.51 -1.16
CA MET A 218 12.27 -9.76 -1.62
C MET A 218 13.38 -10.77 -1.96
N TYR A 219 13.13 -12.04 -1.67
CA TYR A 219 13.98 -13.15 -2.09
C TYR A 219 13.23 -14.02 -3.09
N ARG A 220 13.94 -14.51 -4.12
CA ARG A 220 13.41 -15.55 -5.00
C ARG A 220 13.72 -16.96 -4.49
N ASP A 221 14.79 -17.08 -3.72
CA ASP A 221 15.29 -18.29 -3.08
C ASP A 221 16.14 -17.95 -1.85
N GLU A 222 16.69 -18.93 -1.14
CA GLU A 222 17.46 -18.76 0.09
C GLU A 222 18.71 -17.88 -0.05
N ARG A 223 19.22 -17.70 -1.25
CA ARG A 223 20.48 -16.99 -1.50
C ARG A 223 20.27 -15.66 -2.22
N ASN A 224 19.33 -15.63 -3.14
CA ASN A 224 19.19 -14.53 -4.09
C ASN A 224 18.05 -13.61 -3.71
N GLY A 225 18.39 -12.36 -3.38
CA GLY A 225 17.44 -11.34 -2.98
C GLY A 225 17.74 -9.99 -3.61
N VAL A 226 16.71 -9.15 -3.64
CA VAL A 226 16.76 -7.76 -4.11
C VAL A 226 16.14 -6.88 -3.05
N ALA A 227 16.78 -5.74 -2.76
CA ALA A 227 16.20 -4.64 -2.00
C ALA A 227 16.17 -3.39 -2.87
N VAL A 228 15.09 -2.62 -2.75
CA VAL A 228 14.90 -1.36 -3.48
C VAL A 228 14.63 -0.20 -2.53
N GLY A 229 14.90 1.03 -2.98
CA GLY A 229 14.74 2.17 -2.10
C GLY A 229 14.69 3.52 -2.80
N LEU A 230 14.85 4.57 -2.01
CA LEU A 230 14.84 5.94 -2.50
C LEU A 230 15.99 6.19 -3.49
N GLU A 231 15.83 7.19 -4.35
CA GLU A 231 16.85 7.64 -5.33
C GLU A 231 17.26 6.52 -6.32
N GLY A 232 16.31 5.64 -6.66
CA GLY A 232 16.53 4.55 -7.60
C GLY A 232 17.49 3.48 -7.09
N VAL A 233 17.69 3.38 -5.77
CA VAL A 233 18.57 2.35 -5.20
C VAL A 233 18.02 0.96 -5.48
N ILE A 234 18.90 0.10 -6.01
CA ILE A 234 18.71 -1.35 -6.09
C ILE A 234 19.94 -2.02 -5.49
N LEU A 235 19.72 -2.89 -4.52
CA LEU A 235 20.74 -3.74 -3.94
C LEU A 235 20.44 -5.20 -4.26
N VAL A 236 21.46 -6.00 -4.49
CA VAL A 236 21.35 -7.44 -4.73
C VAL A 236 22.22 -8.22 -3.76
N THR A 237 21.73 -9.37 -3.34
CA THR A 237 22.47 -10.37 -2.57
C THR A 237 22.47 -11.71 -3.29
N LYS A 238 23.55 -12.49 -3.14
CA LYS A 238 23.69 -13.88 -3.65
C LYS A 238 24.07 -14.87 -2.54
N ASP A 239 24.05 -14.40 -1.30
CA ASP A 239 24.50 -15.16 -0.12
C ASP A 239 23.50 -15.14 1.05
N GLY A 240 22.21 -14.91 0.74
CA GLY A 240 21.14 -14.89 1.74
C GLY A 240 21.13 -13.62 2.59
N GLY A 241 21.61 -12.51 2.04
CA GLY A 241 21.58 -11.20 2.72
C GLY A 241 22.77 -10.93 3.63
N ARG A 242 23.81 -11.79 3.62
CA ARG A 242 25.05 -11.55 4.37
C ARG A 242 25.87 -10.41 3.79
N THR A 243 25.83 -10.27 2.46
CA THR A 243 26.41 -9.13 1.75
C THR A 243 25.49 -8.59 0.67
N TRP A 244 25.59 -7.30 0.41
CA TRP A 244 24.78 -6.59 -0.57
C TRP A 244 25.65 -5.75 -1.48
N SER A 245 25.35 -5.76 -2.77
CA SER A 245 25.99 -4.94 -3.78
C SER A 245 24.99 -4.03 -4.47
N LYS A 246 25.35 -2.77 -4.67
CA LYS A 246 24.53 -1.82 -5.43
C LYS A 246 24.65 -2.10 -6.93
N VAL A 247 23.52 -2.09 -7.63
CA VAL A 247 23.45 -2.21 -9.09
C VAL A 247 22.79 -0.97 -9.68
N ALA A 248 23.03 -0.70 -10.97
CA ALA A 248 22.43 0.44 -11.65
C ALA A 248 20.96 0.13 -11.97
N SER A 249 20.05 0.98 -11.52
CA SER A 249 18.62 0.88 -11.82
C SER A 249 18.22 1.52 -13.15
N GLY A 250 19.03 2.44 -13.67
CA GLY A 250 18.68 3.28 -14.82
C GLY A 250 17.73 4.45 -14.52
N THR A 251 17.43 4.71 -13.24
CA THR A 251 16.59 5.82 -12.79
C THR A 251 17.08 6.44 -11.50
N ALA A 252 16.67 7.68 -11.22
CA ALA A 252 16.84 8.34 -9.93
C ALA A 252 15.52 8.42 -9.14
N GLU A 253 14.40 7.93 -9.70
CA GLU A 253 13.10 7.95 -9.06
C GLU A 253 13.03 6.95 -7.91
N HIS A 254 12.18 7.22 -6.92
CA HIS A 254 12.02 6.34 -5.77
C HIS A 254 11.37 5.01 -6.17
N LEU A 255 11.90 3.91 -5.63
CA LEU A 255 11.36 2.56 -5.79
C LEU A 255 10.76 2.10 -4.44
N TYR A 256 9.50 1.70 -4.45
CA TYR A 256 8.76 1.44 -3.22
C TYR A 256 8.45 -0.03 -2.96
N ASP A 257 8.37 -0.85 -4.00
CA ASP A 257 8.14 -2.30 -3.81
C ASP A 257 8.86 -3.11 -4.90
N VAL A 258 9.16 -4.36 -4.60
CA VAL A 258 9.82 -5.31 -5.48
C VAL A 258 9.22 -6.70 -5.33
N ALA A 259 9.06 -7.42 -6.43
CA ALA A 259 8.55 -8.78 -6.47
C ALA A 259 9.33 -9.66 -7.45
N TRP A 260 9.35 -10.96 -7.18
CA TRP A 260 9.78 -11.99 -8.09
C TRP A 260 8.55 -12.66 -8.72
N THR A 261 8.48 -12.73 -10.04
CA THR A 261 7.33 -13.28 -10.78
C THR A 261 7.43 -14.77 -11.06
N GLY A 262 8.51 -15.42 -10.64
CA GLY A 262 8.86 -16.78 -11.07
C GLY A 262 9.77 -16.79 -12.31
N GLN A 263 9.86 -15.67 -13.04
CA GLN A 263 10.67 -15.54 -14.25
C GLN A 263 11.59 -14.31 -14.22
N ARG A 264 11.12 -13.21 -13.66
CA ARG A 264 11.85 -11.92 -13.63
C ARG A 264 11.56 -11.15 -12.36
N TRP A 265 12.48 -10.29 -12.01
CA TRP A 265 12.30 -9.27 -10.99
C TRP A 265 11.48 -8.12 -11.55
N VAL A 266 10.63 -7.55 -10.73
CA VAL A 266 9.86 -6.35 -11.03
C VAL A 266 9.92 -5.42 -9.85
N ALA A 267 10.25 -4.15 -10.09
CA ALA A 267 10.18 -3.08 -9.09
C ALA A 267 9.24 -1.98 -9.57
N VAL A 268 8.55 -1.34 -8.63
CA VAL A 268 7.63 -0.23 -8.89
C VAL A 268 7.93 0.95 -7.98
N GLY A 269 7.55 2.15 -8.42
CA GLY A 269 7.87 3.35 -7.67
C GLY A 269 7.10 4.59 -8.13
N ASP A 270 7.76 5.73 -8.07
CA ASP A 270 7.24 7.01 -8.51
C ASP A 270 7.03 7.08 -10.03
N GLN A 271 6.23 8.04 -10.47
CA GLN A 271 5.97 8.36 -11.88
C GLN A 271 5.47 7.18 -12.71
N GLY A 272 4.81 6.20 -12.08
CA GLY A 272 4.32 5.00 -12.73
C GLY A 272 5.43 4.11 -13.29
N LEU A 273 6.64 4.21 -12.75
CA LEU A 273 7.76 3.40 -13.21
C LEU A 273 7.57 1.93 -12.85
N ILE A 274 7.92 1.10 -13.81
CA ILE A 274 8.07 -0.35 -13.68
C ILE A 274 9.46 -0.71 -14.20
N LEU A 275 10.26 -1.29 -13.34
CA LEU A 275 11.58 -1.80 -13.69
C LEU A 275 11.53 -3.32 -13.74
N THR A 276 12.18 -3.93 -14.71
CA THR A 276 12.25 -5.39 -14.85
C THR A 276 13.66 -5.87 -15.15
N ALA A 277 14.04 -7.01 -14.57
CA ALA A 277 15.31 -7.70 -14.85
C ALA A 277 15.15 -9.21 -14.67
N GLU A 278 15.74 -10.02 -15.54
CA GLU A 278 15.80 -11.49 -15.38
C GLU A 278 16.87 -11.86 -14.36
N ASP A 279 18.09 -11.36 -14.52
CA ASP A 279 19.13 -11.34 -13.48
C ASP A 279 19.18 -9.92 -12.87
N PRO A 280 19.04 -9.79 -11.56
CA PRO A 280 18.99 -8.48 -10.92
C PRO A 280 20.36 -7.79 -10.90
N SER A 281 21.46 -8.49 -11.26
CA SER A 281 22.80 -7.92 -11.41
C SER A 281 23.02 -7.27 -12.77
N ASP A 282 22.14 -7.54 -13.73
CA ASP A 282 22.18 -6.95 -15.06
C ASP A 282 21.47 -5.58 -15.10
N ALA A 283 21.44 -4.97 -16.28
CA ALA A 283 20.73 -3.72 -16.50
C ALA A 283 19.21 -3.92 -16.34
N TRP A 284 18.60 -3.10 -15.51
CA TRP A 284 17.15 -3.07 -15.37
C TRP A 284 16.50 -2.31 -16.52
N LEU A 285 15.51 -2.92 -17.12
CA LEU A 285 14.70 -2.29 -18.16
C LEU A 285 13.67 -1.38 -17.50
N VAL A 286 13.82 -0.08 -17.70
CA VAL A 286 12.92 0.95 -17.15
C VAL A 286 11.79 1.22 -18.13
N ARG A 287 10.57 1.16 -17.67
CA ARG A 287 9.34 1.51 -18.41
C ARG A 287 8.42 2.35 -17.53
N SER A 288 7.54 3.14 -18.16
CA SER A 288 6.43 3.80 -17.47
C SER A 288 5.12 3.14 -17.85
N VAL A 289 4.19 3.06 -16.90
CA VAL A 289 2.80 2.58 -17.10
C VAL A 289 2.08 3.41 -18.18
N SER A 290 2.38 4.70 -18.27
CA SER A 290 1.97 5.58 -19.37
C SER A 290 2.91 6.78 -19.43
N GLU A 291 3.10 7.35 -20.64
CA GLU A 291 3.97 8.53 -20.89
C GLU A 291 3.54 9.79 -20.09
N ARG A 292 2.37 9.80 -19.46
CA ARG A 292 1.81 10.93 -18.71
C ARG A 292 1.38 10.54 -17.30
N SER A 293 1.84 9.41 -16.77
CA SER A 293 1.45 8.97 -15.43
C SER A 293 2.39 9.55 -14.38
N TYR A 294 1.88 10.44 -13.55
CA TYR A 294 2.50 10.83 -12.29
C TYR A 294 2.04 9.93 -11.14
N ALA A 295 1.50 8.77 -11.44
CA ALA A 295 1.05 7.82 -10.44
C ALA A 295 2.26 7.22 -9.70
N TRP A 296 2.13 7.07 -8.41
CA TRP A 296 3.06 6.33 -7.57
C TRP A 296 2.45 4.97 -7.21
N HIS A 297 3.29 3.95 -7.08
CA HIS A 297 2.86 2.61 -6.69
C HIS A 297 3.71 2.12 -5.52
N THR A 298 3.07 1.83 -4.39
CA THR A 298 3.70 1.40 -3.15
C THR A 298 3.43 -0.06 -2.79
N GLY A 299 2.54 -0.72 -3.51
CA GLY A 299 2.22 -2.12 -3.34
C GLY A 299 2.31 -2.88 -4.66
N LEU A 300 2.98 -4.02 -4.65
CA LEU A 300 3.17 -4.90 -5.80
C LEU A 300 2.97 -6.36 -5.38
N VAL A 301 2.08 -7.05 -6.08
CA VAL A 301 1.86 -8.50 -5.90
C VAL A 301 1.93 -9.19 -7.25
N SER A 302 2.70 -10.27 -7.32
CA SER A 302 2.74 -11.18 -8.47
C SER A 302 1.82 -12.38 -8.21
N ARG A 303 0.96 -12.69 -9.17
CA ARG A 303 0.10 -13.87 -9.13
C ARG A 303 -0.01 -14.50 -10.52
N GLY A 304 0.56 -15.69 -10.70
CA GLY A 304 0.68 -16.30 -12.02
C GLY A 304 1.47 -15.39 -12.97
N ASP A 305 0.89 -15.11 -14.13
CA ASP A 305 1.46 -14.22 -15.16
C ASP A 305 1.06 -12.74 -14.99
N ARG A 306 0.34 -12.40 -13.92
CA ARG A 306 -0.19 -11.06 -13.65
C ARG A 306 0.52 -10.37 -12.50
N LEU A 307 0.67 -9.07 -12.65
CA LEU A 307 1.12 -8.18 -11.59
C LEU A 307 -0.04 -7.28 -11.18
N TYR A 308 -0.20 -7.08 -9.89
CA TYR A 308 -1.19 -6.20 -9.30
C TYR A 308 -0.47 -5.09 -8.56
N VAL A 309 -0.87 -3.85 -8.81
CA VAL A 309 -0.25 -2.67 -8.21
C VAL A 309 -1.28 -1.85 -7.46
N ALA A 310 -0.86 -1.33 -6.31
CA ALA A 310 -1.60 -0.37 -5.50
C ALA A 310 -0.78 0.92 -5.35
N GLY A 311 -1.48 2.05 -5.42
CA GLY A 311 -0.87 3.36 -5.30
C GLY A 311 -1.90 4.45 -5.48
N ALA A 312 -1.57 5.45 -6.30
CA ALA A 312 -2.53 6.47 -6.74
C ALA A 312 -3.71 5.86 -7.52
N THR A 313 -3.52 4.65 -8.03
CA THR A 313 -4.54 3.83 -8.68
C THR A 313 -4.35 2.36 -8.32
N LEU A 314 -5.39 1.56 -8.50
CA LEU A 314 -5.30 0.10 -8.51
C LEU A 314 -5.27 -0.36 -9.98
N ALA A 315 -4.32 -1.22 -10.32
CA ALA A 315 -4.21 -1.75 -11.67
C ALA A 315 -3.68 -3.19 -11.69
N MET A 316 -3.96 -3.89 -12.79
CA MET A 316 -3.38 -5.16 -13.14
C MET A 316 -2.53 -4.98 -14.42
N ILE A 317 -1.40 -5.65 -14.46
CA ILE A 317 -0.47 -5.67 -15.60
C ILE A 317 -0.34 -7.12 -16.04
N ASP A 318 -0.68 -7.40 -17.29
CA ASP A 318 -0.61 -8.75 -17.85
C ASP A 318 0.81 -9.12 -18.32
N SER A 319 0.99 -10.37 -18.76
CA SER A 319 2.26 -10.88 -19.29
C SER A 319 2.79 -10.13 -20.51
N LYS A 320 1.90 -9.43 -21.23
CA LYS A 320 2.25 -8.58 -22.38
C LYS A 320 2.55 -7.13 -21.97
N ASN A 321 2.61 -6.86 -20.66
CA ASN A 321 2.78 -5.54 -20.06
C ASN A 321 1.63 -4.56 -20.37
N LYS A 322 0.45 -5.06 -20.72
CA LYS A 322 -0.75 -4.23 -20.86
C LYS A 322 -1.31 -3.90 -19.48
N VAL A 323 -1.49 -2.62 -19.22
CA VAL A 323 -2.04 -2.12 -17.96
C VAL A 323 -3.55 -2.00 -18.06
N GLN A 324 -4.24 -2.58 -17.10
CA GLN A 324 -5.67 -2.43 -16.88
C GLN A 324 -5.88 -1.75 -15.53
N THR A 325 -6.28 -0.49 -15.53
CA THR A 325 -6.69 0.22 -14.32
C THR A 325 -8.08 -0.21 -13.92
N PHE A 326 -8.28 -0.55 -12.65
CA PHE A 326 -9.59 -0.85 -12.09
C PHE A 326 -10.40 0.44 -11.88
N LYS A 327 -11.73 0.34 -12.05
CA LYS A 327 -12.66 1.49 -11.98
C LYS A 327 -13.81 1.20 -11.01
#